data_36edf4344e6dd1d370a0f25085cfa199
#
_entry.id   36edf4344e6dd1d370a0f25085cfa199
#
_cell.length_a   1.000
_cell.length_b   1.000
_cell.length_c   1.000
_cell.angle_alpha   90.00
_cell.angle_beta   90.00
_cell.angle_gamma   90.00
#
_symmetry.space_group_name_H-M   'P 1'
#
loop_
_entity.id
_entity.type
_entity.pdbx_description
1 polymer ?
#
loop_
_entity_poly.entity_id
_entity_poly.type
_entity_poly.pdbx_seq_one_letter_code
_entity_poly.pdbx_strand_id
1 'polypeptide(L)'
;NDDYSKTRISCRISDMPFDRGMQIREEILTAGEELFDEDVVVTITGSTLLALSTGRHLVKNLTTSFIIAFIIIFLSIVILFRSFRLSLLAILPNIIPLMIAGGLMGYLGIKLRPSTAMTFSIALGIAVDNTIHFLARFRQEFKESGDYEKAVSDTLLTTGKAIISTGVIL
;
A
#
# COMPACT_ATOMS: atom_id res chain seq x y z
N ASN A 1 -40.04 -21.66 15.89
CA ASN A 1 -39.76 -22.89 15.15
C ASN A 1 -38.52 -23.49 15.76
N ASP A 2 -38.73 -24.49 16.63
CA ASP A 2 -37.66 -25.30 17.22
C ASP A 2 -37.20 -26.33 16.18
N ASP A 3 -36.54 -25.86 15.15
CA ASP A 3 -35.89 -26.69 14.14
C ASP A 3 -34.50 -27.05 14.69
N TYR A 4 -34.41 -28.24 15.32
CA TYR A 4 -33.14 -28.81 15.85
C TYR A 4 -32.18 -29.26 14.74
N SER A 5 -32.40 -28.85 13.49
CA SER A 5 -31.54 -29.23 12.35
C SER A 5 -30.19 -28.51 12.35
N LYS A 6 -29.97 -27.48 13.18
CA LYS A 6 -28.75 -26.70 13.22
C LYS A 6 -28.25 -26.48 14.64
N THR A 7 -26.98 -26.76 14.86
CA THR A 7 -26.28 -26.46 16.12
C THR A 7 -25.14 -25.46 15.85
N ARG A 8 -24.91 -24.54 16.78
CA ARG A 8 -23.83 -23.56 16.69
C ARG A 8 -22.89 -23.70 17.87
N ILE A 9 -21.62 -23.94 17.58
CA ILE A 9 -20.52 -23.88 18.54
C ILE A 9 -19.79 -22.54 18.39
N SER A 10 -19.72 -21.78 19.47
CA SER A 10 -19.00 -20.49 19.47
C SER A 10 -17.69 -20.61 20.22
N CYS A 11 -16.58 -20.37 19.53
CA CYS A 11 -15.24 -20.39 20.10
C CYS A 11 -14.62 -19.00 20.06
N ARG A 12 -13.89 -18.63 21.10
CA ARG A 12 -13.11 -17.39 21.13
C ARG A 12 -11.68 -17.70 20.74
N ILE A 13 -11.17 -17.00 19.73
CA ILE A 13 -9.82 -17.20 19.22
C ILE A 13 -9.00 -15.95 19.52
N SER A 14 -7.76 -16.13 19.99
CA SER A 14 -6.83 -15.01 20.18
C SER A 14 -6.27 -14.53 18.83
N ASP A 15 -5.69 -13.32 18.80
CA ASP A 15 -5.07 -12.77 17.58
C ASP A 15 -3.92 -13.71 17.13
N MET A 16 -4.00 -14.19 15.89
CA MET A 16 -3.04 -15.13 15.33
C MET A 16 -2.68 -14.78 13.88
N PRO A 17 -1.52 -15.27 13.37
CA PRO A 17 -1.17 -15.15 11.96
C PRO A 17 -2.20 -15.82 11.05
N PHE A 18 -2.37 -15.27 9.84
CA PHE A 18 -3.32 -15.81 8.85
C PHE A 18 -3.12 -17.30 8.58
N ASP A 19 -1.86 -17.75 8.37
CA ASP A 19 -1.55 -19.13 8.01
C ASP A 19 -1.98 -20.10 9.11
N ARG A 20 -1.78 -19.72 10.38
CA ARG A 20 -2.23 -20.54 11.51
C ARG A 20 -3.75 -20.60 11.62
N GLY A 21 -4.43 -19.48 11.37
CA GLY A 21 -5.89 -19.44 11.33
C GLY A 21 -6.48 -20.35 10.24
N MET A 22 -5.84 -20.39 9.07
CA MET A 22 -6.27 -21.28 7.98
C MET A 22 -5.98 -22.74 8.26
N GLN A 23 -4.85 -23.07 8.89
CA GLN A 23 -4.56 -24.44 9.35
C GLN A 23 -5.62 -24.94 10.33
N ILE A 24 -5.94 -24.16 11.35
CA ILE A 24 -6.98 -24.51 12.33
C ILE A 24 -8.33 -24.72 11.63
N ARG A 25 -8.66 -23.90 10.64
CA ARG A 25 -9.87 -24.09 9.85
C ARG A 25 -9.88 -25.44 9.14
N GLU A 26 -8.80 -25.81 8.49
CA GLU A 26 -8.66 -27.09 7.79
C GLU A 26 -8.71 -28.27 8.79
N GLU A 27 -7.99 -28.18 9.89
CA GLU A 27 -8.02 -29.19 10.98
C GLU A 27 -9.44 -29.43 11.49
N ILE A 28 -10.23 -28.37 11.70
CA ILE A 28 -11.62 -28.50 12.19
C ILE A 28 -12.53 -29.09 11.10
N LEU A 29 -12.35 -28.72 9.83
CA LEU A 29 -13.17 -29.30 8.75
C LEU A 29 -12.86 -30.79 8.58
N THR A 30 -11.59 -31.18 8.56
CA THR A 30 -11.17 -32.58 8.45
C THR A 30 -11.67 -33.40 9.64
N ALA A 31 -11.53 -32.88 10.85
CA ALA A 31 -12.08 -33.55 12.04
C ALA A 31 -13.61 -33.65 11.99
N GLY A 32 -14.28 -32.67 11.40
CA GLY A 32 -15.73 -32.72 11.18
C GLY A 32 -16.14 -33.80 10.19
N GLU A 33 -15.42 -33.98 9.11
CA GLU A 33 -15.64 -35.05 8.12
C GLU A 33 -15.36 -36.44 8.68
N GLU A 34 -14.40 -36.57 9.61
CA GLU A 34 -14.10 -37.83 10.25
C GLU A 34 -15.10 -38.23 11.35
N LEU A 35 -15.68 -37.23 12.03
CA LEU A 35 -16.54 -37.46 13.22
C LEU A 35 -18.03 -37.52 12.89
N PHE A 36 -18.46 -36.93 11.78
CA PHE A 36 -19.86 -36.87 11.39
C PHE A 36 -20.09 -37.59 10.06
N ASP A 37 -21.24 -38.25 9.93
CA ASP A 37 -21.67 -38.88 8.70
C ASP A 37 -21.99 -37.82 7.62
N GLU A 38 -22.15 -38.25 6.35
CA GLU A 38 -22.39 -37.39 5.18
C GLU A 38 -23.63 -36.47 5.31
N ASP A 39 -24.52 -36.76 6.25
CA ASP A 39 -25.74 -35.99 6.51
C ASP A 39 -25.45 -34.67 7.31
N VAL A 40 -24.27 -34.50 7.87
CA VAL A 40 -23.91 -33.34 8.71
C VAL A 40 -22.93 -32.42 8.00
N VAL A 41 -23.39 -31.23 7.64
CA VAL A 41 -22.55 -30.20 7.02
C VAL A 41 -21.91 -29.31 8.08
N VAL A 42 -20.59 -29.44 8.25
CA VAL A 42 -19.81 -28.56 9.13
C VAL A 42 -19.41 -27.28 8.38
N THR A 43 -19.86 -26.15 8.90
CA THR A 43 -19.53 -24.83 8.30
C THR A 43 -18.87 -23.94 9.33
N ILE A 44 -17.67 -23.44 9.02
CA ILE A 44 -16.95 -22.52 9.88
C ILE A 44 -17.22 -21.10 9.39
N THR A 45 -17.75 -20.25 10.28
CA THR A 45 -18.05 -18.84 10.01
C THR A 45 -17.55 -17.98 11.17
N GLY A 46 -17.49 -16.69 10.95
CA GLY A 46 -17.19 -15.73 12.01
C GLY A 46 -16.39 -14.54 11.52
N SER A 47 -16.46 -13.46 12.30
CA SER A 47 -15.76 -12.19 11.98
C SER A 47 -14.24 -12.37 11.89
N THR A 48 -13.66 -13.25 12.69
CA THR A 48 -12.22 -13.55 12.69
C THR A 48 -11.79 -14.21 11.37
N LEU A 49 -12.55 -15.18 10.88
CA LEU A 49 -12.24 -15.84 9.61
C LEU A 49 -12.38 -14.87 8.43
N LEU A 50 -13.44 -14.05 8.45
CA LEU A 50 -13.61 -12.98 7.45
C LEU A 50 -12.47 -11.96 7.51
N ALA A 51 -12.05 -11.54 8.68
CA ALA A 51 -10.94 -10.60 8.85
C ALA A 51 -9.61 -11.20 8.34
N LEU A 52 -9.36 -12.49 8.61
CA LEU A 52 -8.16 -13.18 8.13
C LEU A 52 -8.16 -13.33 6.62
N SER A 53 -9.25 -13.77 6.01
CA SER A 53 -9.36 -13.95 4.56
C SER A 53 -9.31 -12.62 3.81
N THR A 54 -10.03 -11.61 4.32
CA THR A 54 -10.03 -10.26 3.76
C THR A 54 -8.63 -9.63 3.85
N GLY A 55 -7.92 -9.82 4.96
CA GLY A 55 -6.57 -9.29 5.15
C GLY A 55 -5.59 -9.73 4.07
N ARG A 56 -5.58 -11.01 3.71
CA ARG A 56 -4.68 -11.54 2.66
C ARG A 56 -5.02 -10.98 1.27
N HIS A 57 -6.31 -10.95 0.92
CA HIS A 57 -6.76 -10.37 -0.35
C HIS A 57 -6.43 -8.88 -0.43
N LEU A 58 -6.60 -8.15 0.68
CA LEU A 58 -6.24 -6.73 0.75
C LEU A 58 -4.75 -6.50 0.51
N VAL A 59 -3.86 -7.23 1.19
CA VAL A 59 -2.40 -7.07 0.99
C VAL A 59 -2.02 -7.35 -0.46
N LYS A 60 -2.52 -8.42 -1.07
CA LYS A 60 -2.26 -8.74 -2.48
C LYS A 60 -2.77 -7.65 -3.41
N ASN A 61 -4.01 -7.22 -3.24
CA ASN A 61 -4.62 -6.19 -4.07
C ASN A 61 -3.92 -4.84 -3.91
N LEU A 62 -3.53 -4.48 -2.68
CA LEU A 62 -2.77 -3.26 -2.40
C LEU A 62 -1.41 -3.29 -3.11
N THR A 63 -0.65 -4.37 -2.99
CA THR A 63 0.64 -4.51 -3.67
C THR A 63 0.48 -4.36 -5.18
N THR A 64 -0.51 -5.03 -5.77
CA THR A 64 -0.80 -4.91 -7.20
C THR A 64 -1.19 -3.48 -7.58
N SER A 65 -2.04 -2.83 -6.78
CA SER A 65 -2.46 -1.44 -7.01
C SER A 65 -1.29 -0.46 -6.92
N PHE A 66 -0.36 -0.67 -5.98
CA PHE A 66 0.87 0.13 -5.88
C PHE A 66 1.73 -0.01 -7.13
N ILE A 67 1.94 -1.22 -7.64
CA ILE A 67 2.72 -1.45 -8.86
C ILE A 67 2.08 -0.74 -10.05
N ILE A 68 0.76 -0.88 -10.19
CA ILE A 68 0.01 -0.21 -11.28
C ILE A 68 0.11 1.31 -11.15
N ALA A 69 -0.07 1.85 -9.95
CA ALA A 69 0.07 3.28 -9.69
C ALA A 69 1.47 3.79 -10.05
N PHE A 70 2.53 3.07 -9.66
CA PHE A 70 3.90 3.41 -10.03
C PHE A 70 4.12 3.42 -11.54
N ILE A 71 3.57 2.45 -12.27
CA ILE A 71 3.68 2.40 -13.73
C ILE A 71 2.97 3.59 -14.36
N ILE A 72 1.75 3.91 -13.91
CA ILE A 72 0.99 5.05 -14.43
C ILE A 72 1.72 6.37 -14.16
N ILE A 73 2.22 6.56 -12.94
CA ILE A 73 2.99 7.75 -12.55
C ILE A 73 4.25 7.86 -13.40
N PHE A 74 5.02 6.77 -13.55
CA PHE A 74 6.22 6.76 -14.36
C PHE A 74 5.93 7.14 -15.82
N LEU A 75 4.89 6.55 -16.42
CA LEU A 75 4.47 6.88 -17.77
C LEU A 75 4.05 8.34 -17.90
N SER A 76 3.33 8.87 -16.92
CA SER A 76 2.93 10.29 -16.89
C SER A 76 4.15 11.21 -16.87
N ILE A 77 5.16 10.90 -16.06
CA ILE A 77 6.42 11.66 -16.00
C ILE A 77 7.19 11.55 -17.32
N VAL A 78 7.24 10.35 -17.94
CA VAL A 78 7.88 10.15 -19.25
C VAL A 78 7.22 11.01 -20.33
N ILE A 79 5.90 11.05 -20.36
CA ILE A 79 5.14 11.86 -21.32
C ILE A 79 5.40 13.35 -21.10
N LEU A 80 5.40 13.79 -19.83
CA LEU A 80 5.60 15.19 -19.46
C LEU A 80 7.01 15.68 -19.82
N PHE A 81 8.02 14.89 -19.51
CA PHE A 81 9.43 15.29 -19.71
C PHE A 81 10.02 14.82 -21.04
N ARG A 82 9.34 13.94 -21.76
CA ARG A 82 9.81 13.32 -23.03
C ARG A 82 11.23 12.76 -22.94
N SER A 83 11.65 12.32 -21.75
CA SER A 83 12.98 11.79 -21.47
C SER A 83 12.90 10.67 -20.45
N PHE A 84 13.19 9.46 -20.88
CA PHE A 84 13.20 8.29 -20.01
C PHE A 84 14.22 8.40 -18.85
N ARG A 85 15.41 8.95 -19.14
CA ARG A 85 16.46 9.13 -18.13
C ARG A 85 16.04 10.11 -17.04
N LEU A 86 15.42 11.22 -17.42
CA LEU A 86 14.97 12.23 -16.46
C LEU A 86 13.82 11.68 -15.60
N SER A 87 12.93 10.92 -16.22
CA SER A 87 11.81 10.29 -15.50
C SER A 87 12.28 9.25 -14.49
N LEU A 88 13.31 8.47 -14.83
CA LEU A 88 13.90 7.51 -13.91
C LEU A 88 14.57 8.20 -12.71
N LEU A 89 15.29 9.31 -12.94
CA LEU A 89 15.87 10.12 -11.88
C LEU A 89 14.79 10.78 -11.00
N ALA A 90 13.68 11.20 -11.61
CA ALA A 90 12.57 11.85 -10.92
C ALA A 90 11.82 10.91 -9.95
N ILE A 91 11.75 9.63 -10.27
CA ILE A 91 11.01 8.67 -9.44
C ILE A 91 11.83 8.19 -8.23
N LEU A 92 13.15 8.27 -8.30
CA LEU A 92 14.06 7.77 -7.27
C LEU A 92 13.83 8.40 -5.88
N PRO A 93 13.72 9.74 -5.75
CA PRO A 93 13.43 10.38 -4.47
C PRO A 93 12.09 9.96 -3.85
N ASN A 94 11.14 9.48 -4.64
CA ASN A 94 9.83 9.05 -4.17
C ASN A 94 9.84 7.59 -3.67
N ILE A 95 10.68 6.74 -4.27
CA ILE A 95 10.80 5.33 -3.87
C ILE A 95 11.53 5.18 -2.54
N ILE A 96 12.62 5.93 -2.34
CA ILE A 96 13.50 5.78 -1.16
C ILE A 96 12.74 5.95 0.16
N PRO A 97 11.97 7.01 0.40
CA PRO A 97 11.22 7.17 1.64
C PRO A 97 10.18 6.06 1.87
N LEU A 98 9.53 5.59 0.82
CA LEU A 98 8.56 4.51 0.89
C LEU A 98 9.22 3.18 1.26
N MET A 99 10.38 2.89 0.68
CA MET A 99 11.14 1.68 1.04
C MET A 99 11.64 1.75 2.48
N ILE A 100 12.12 2.90 2.94
CA ILE A 100 12.55 3.09 4.33
C ILE A 100 11.36 2.90 5.28
N ALA A 101 10.23 3.53 5.00
CA ALA A 101 9.02 3.41 5.83
C ALA A 101 8.49 1.98 5.85
N GLY A 102 8.40 1.31 4.70
CA GLY A 102 7.97 -0.09 4.60
C GLY A 102 8.94 -1.05 5.27
N GLY A 103 10.25 -0.84 5.11
CA GLY A 103 11.29 -1.62 5.77
C GLY A 103 11.26 -1.45 7.29
N LEU A 104 11.07 -0.23 7.78
CA LEU A 104 10.94 0.05 9.22
C LEU A 104 9.68 -0.59 9.80
N MET A 105 8.55 -0.54 9.10
CA MET A 105 7.33 -1.24 9.52
C MET A 105 7.55 -2.75 9.62
N GLY A 106 8.23 -3.34 8.62
CA GLY A 106 8.58 -4.76 8.64
C GLY A 106 9.49 -5.12 9.81
N TYR A 107 10.51 -4.30 10.07
CA TYR A 107 11.43 -4.49 11.20
C TYR A 107 10.74 -4.37 12.57
N LEU A 108 9.82 -3.42 12.73
CA LEU A 108 9.03 -3.24 13.95
C LEU A 108 7.86 -4.22 14.10
N GLY A 109 7.67 -5.13 13.15
CA GLY A 109 6.56 -6.08 13.16
C GLY A 109 5.17 -5.44 13.00
N ILE A 110 5.10 -4.22 12.44
CA ILE A 110 3.84 -3.52 12.22
C ILE A 110 3.13 -4.16 11.04
N LYS A 111 1.98 -4.78 11.29
CA LYS A 111 1.18 -5.45 10.24
C LYS A 111 0.62 -4.42 9.25
N LEU A 112 0.70 -4.74 7.97
CA LEU A 112 0.07 -3.93 6.92
C LEU A 112 -1.45 -4.03 7.06
N ARG A 113 -2.08 -2.89 7.36
CA ARG A 113 -3.54 -2.75 7.50
C ARG A 113 -4.08 -1.83 6.39
N PRO A 114 -5.39 -1.84 6.11
CA PRO A 114 -5.98 -0.91 5.13
C PRO A 114 -5.64 0.56 5.42
N SER A 115 -5.63 0.95 6.70
CA SER A 115 -5.29 2.32 7.11
C SER A 115 -3.84 2.70 6.78
N THR A 116 -2.87 1.79 7.04
CA THR A 116 -1.46 2.04 6.69
C THR A 116 -1.26 2.11 5.18
N ALA A 117 -1.97 1.27 4.42
CA ALA A 117 -1.93 1.29 2.97
C ALA A 117 -2.49 2.60 2.39
N MET A 118 -3.57 3.13 2.96
CA MET A 118 -4.09 4.46 2.58
C MET A 118 -3.07 5.55 2.85
N THR A 119 -2.40 5.53 4.01
CA THR A 119 -1.34 6.48 4.34
C THR A 119 -0.19 6.43 3.34
N PHE A 120 0.26 5.24 2.96
CA PHE A 120 1.29 5.07 1.92
C PHE A 120 0.85 5.63 0.55
N SER A 121 -0.41 5.39 0.17
CA SER A 121 -0.95 5.89 -1.10
C SER A 121 -1.00 7.42 -1.14
N ILE A 122 -1.43 8.04 -0.04
CA ILE A 122 -1.47 9.51 0.09
C ILE A 122 -0.05 10.08 0.06
N ALA A 123 0.86 9.50 0.85
CA ALA A 123 2.26 9.94 0.90
C ALA A 123 2.93 9.84 -0.48
N LEU A 124 2.70 8.75 -1.22
CA LEU A 124 3.20 8.59 -2.59
C LEU A 124 2.63 9.68 -3.52
N GLY A 125 1.33 9.92 -3.46
CA GLY A 125 0.67 10.94 -4.29
C GLY A 125 1.28 12.33 -4.06
N ILE A 126 1.46 12.74 -2.81
CA ILE A 126 2.05 14.03 -2.45
C ILE A 126 3.52 14.11 -2.88
N ALA A 127 4.31 13.05 -2.66
CA ALA A 127 5.72 13.03 -3.05
C ALA A 127 5.91 13.17 -4.56
N VAL A 128 5.08 12.46 -5.34
CA VAL A 128 5.10 12.53 -6.81
C VAL A 128 4.68 13.91 -7.31
N ASP A 129 3.61 14.48 -6.75
CA ASP A 129 3.14 15.80 -7.11
C ASP A 129 4.23 16.87 -6.89
N ASN A 130 4.86 16.85 -5.71
CA ASN A 130 5.98 17.73 -5.40
C ASN A 130 7.15 17.56 -6.39
N THR A 131 7.46 16.32 -6.77
CA THR A 131 8.53 16.03 -7.74
C THR A 131 8.19 16.58 -9.12
N ILE A 132 6.96 16.41 -9.58
CA ILE A 132 6.51 16.92 -10.89
C ILE A 132 6.58 18.44 -10.91
N HIS A 133 6.08 19.12 -9.88
CA HIS A 133 6.12 20.56 -9.77
C HIS A 133 7.55 21.11 -9.73
N PHE A 134 8.42 20.49 -8.94
CA PHE A 134 9.82 20.88 -8.86
C PHE A 134 10.54 20.73 -10.21
N LEU A 135 10.40 19.60 -10.87
CA LEU A 135 11.05 19.35 -12.16
C LEU A 135 10.47 20.20 -13.30
N ALA A 136 9.17 20.44 -13.30
CA ALA A 136 8.55 21.32 -14.28
C ALA A 136 9.10 22.75 -14.16
N ARG A 137 9.22 23.26 -12.92
CA ARG A 137 9.81 24.58 -12.68
C ARG A 137 11.29 24.63 -13.04
N PHE A 138 12.07 23.64 -12.61
CA PHE A 138 13.48 23.53 -12.98
C PHE A 138 13.67 23.55 -14.50
N ARG A 139 12.85 22.82 -15.25
CA ARG A 139 12.94 22.81 -16.71
C ARG A 139 12.63 24.16 -17.33
N GLN A 140 11.68 24.90 -16.76
CA GLN A 140 11.35 26.24 -17.20
C GLN A 140 12.52 27.20 -16.96
N GLU A 141 13.05 27.26 -15.73
CA GLU A 141 14.19 28.11 -15.35
C GLU A 141 15.44 27.80 -16.17
N PHE A 142 15.71 26.51 -16.40
CA PHE A 142 16.83 26.09 -17.22
C PHE A 142 16.68 26.52 -18.69
N LYS A 143 15.46 26.48 -19.23
CA LYS A 143 15.18 26.95 -20.60
C LYS A 143 15.36 28.46 -20.74
N GLU A 144 15.05 29.23 -19.71
CA GLU A 144 15.14 30.69 -19.70
C GLU A 144 16.56 31.20 -19.45
N SER A 145 17.27 30.56 -18.48
CA SER A 145 18.62 31.03 -18.08
C SER A 145 19.76 30.39 -18.87
N GLY A 146 19.58 29.18 -19.37
CA GLY A 146 20.65 28.35 -19.94
C GLY A 146 21.72 27.92 -18.95
N ASP A 147 21.60 28.30 -17.67
CA ASP A 147 22.54 28.03 -16.60
C ASP A 147 21.93 27.06 -15.58
N TYR A 148 22.63 25.93 -15.38
CA TYR A 148 22.15 24.85 -14.48
C TYR A 148 22.11 25.28 -13.01
N GLU A 149 23.17 25.96 -12.53
CA GLU A 149 23.28 26.39 -11.14
C GLU A 149 22.21 27.41 -10.77
N LYS A 150 22.01 28.38 -11.66
CA LYS A 150 20.97 29.39 -11.52
C LYS A 150 19.57 28.76 -11.53
N ALA A 151 19.28 27.88 -12.48
CA ALA A 151 18.00 27.21 -12.57
C ALA A 151 17.69 26.38 -11.32
N VAL A 152 18.67 25.68 -10.76
CA VAL A 152 18.51 24.92 -9.49
C VAL A 152 18.23 25.87 -8.33
N SER A 153 19.02 26.95 -8.20
CA SER A 153 18.85 27.94 -7.14
C SER A 153 17.47 28.60 -7.17
N ASP A 154 17.03 29.06 -8.31
CA ASP A 154 15.74 29.72 -8.48
C ASP A 154 14.56 28.78 -8.24
N THR A 155 14.69 27.52 -8.67
CA THR A 155 13.69 26.49 -8.39
C THR A 155 13.61 26.15 -6.91
N LEU A 156 14.74 26.04 -6.21
CA LEU A 156 14.77 25.79 -4.77
C LEU A 156 14.15 26.95 -3.98
N LEU A 157 14.47 28.17 -4.34
CA LEU A 157 13.96 29.36 -3.66
C LEU A 157 12.45 29.60 -3.88
N THR A 158 11.90 29.15 -5.01
CA THR A 158 10.47 29.26 -5.34
C THR A 158 9.69 28.01 -4.96
N THR A 159 9.80 26.97 -5.77
CA THR A 159 9.02 25.72 -5.61
C THR A 159 9.49 24.90 -4.41
N GLY A 160 10.80 24.83 -4.15
CA GLY A 160 11.33 24.11 -2.99
C GLY A 160 10.82 24.68 -1.67
N LYS A 161 10.75 26.01 -1.55
CA LYS A 161 10.20 26.69 -0.37
C LYS A 161 8.69 26.38 -0.18
N ALA A 162 7.93 26.37 -1.29
CA ALA A 162 6.53 26.01 -1.26
C ALA A 162 6.30 24.54 -0.81
N ILE A 163 7.11 23.61 -1.34
CA ILE A 163 7.05 22.17 -0.97
C ILE A 163 7.34 21.98 0.52
N ILE A 164 8.37 22.62 1.06
CA ILE A 164 8.69 22.55 2.50
C ILE A 164 7.54 23.11 3.33
N SER A 165 6.98 24.26 2.94
CA SER A 165 5.85 24.86 3.65
C SER A 165 4.63 23.95 3.66
N THR A 166 4.30 23.32 2.53
CA THR A 166 3.20 22.37 2.42
C THR A 166 3.44 21.10 3.25
N GLY A 167 4.68 20.60 3.22
CA GLY A 167 5.05 19.39 3.98
C GLY A 167 5.07 19.60 5.50
N VAL A 168 5.19 20.82 6.00
CA VAL A 168 5.09 21.15 7.43
C VAL A 168 3.63 21.28 7.88
N ILE A 169 2.73 21.65 6.97
CA ILE A 169 1.30 21.85 7.28
C ILE A 169 0.52 20.52 7.23
N LEU A 170 0.95 19.59 6.41
CA LEU A 170 0.35 18.25 6.26
C LEU A 170 0.79 17.29 7.38
#